data_aa3a47f26cb8fa7049b0b7e468765f65
#
_entry.id   aa3a47f26cb8fa7049b0b7e468765f65
#
_cell.length_a   1.000
_cell.length_b   1.000
_cell.length_c   1.000
_cell.angle_alpha   90.00
_cell.angle_beta   90.00
_cell.angle_gamma   90.00
#
_symmetry.space_group_name_H-M   'P 1'
#
loop_
_entity.id
_entity.type
_entity.pdbx_description
1 polymer ?
#
loop_
_entity_poly.entity_id
_entity_poly.type
_entity_poly.pdbx_seq_one_letter_code
_entity_poly.pdbx_strand_id
1 'polypeptide(L)' 'MAGNPHYKVVELSLVTDEEIEKALNTWAGEGWIFDGIHFVVRDSSKRPTMAFIFFTSGAG' A
#
# COMPACT_ATOMS: atom_id res chain seq x y z
N MET A 1 6.10 -18.03 21.18
CA MET A 1 6.68 -17.89 19.88
C MET A 1 6.20 -16.63 19.17
N ALA A 2 7.11 -15.97 18.59
CA ALA A 2 6.72 -14.81 17.84
C ALA A 2 5.74 -15.21 16.76
N GLY A 3 4.71 -14.43 16.57
CA GLY A 3 3.75 -14.73 15.56
C GLY A 3 4.35 -14.57 14.18
N ASN A 4 3.70 -15.16 13.21
CA ASN A 4 4.06 -14.97 11.83
C ASN A 4 3.75 -13.52 11.45
N PRO A 5 4.53 -12.94 10.55
CA PRO A 5 4.21 -11.59 10.09
C PRO A 5 2.86 -11.62 9.37
N HIS A 6 2.16 -10.53 9.52
CA HIS A 6 0.89 -10.35 8.82
C HIS A 6 1.11 -9.35 7.71
N TYR A 7 0.38 -9.53 6.64
CA TYR A 7 0.46 -8.63 5.50
C TYR A 7 -0.88 -7.97 5.27
N LYS A 8 -0.83 -6.75 4.78
CA LYS A 8 -2.02 -6.00 4.44
C LYS A 8 -1.82 -5.42 3.04
N VAL A 9 -2.84 -5.55 2.21
CA VAL A 9 -2.80 -4.99 0.87
C VAL A 9 -3.90 -3.95 0.78
N VAL A 10 -3.52 -2.74 0.36
CA VAL A 10 -4.46 -1.64 0.21
C VAL A 10 -4.55 -1.29 -1.26
N GLU A 11 -5.75 -1.36 -1.80
CA GLU A 11 -5.99 -1.05 -3.20
C GLU A 11 -6.39 0.40 -3.34
N LEU A 12 -5.77 1.11 -4.27
CA LEU A 12 -6.13 2.48 -4.59
C LEU A 12 -6.66 2.52 -6.01
N SER A 13 -7.90 2.99 -6.17
CA SER A 13 -8.48 3.17 -7.50
C SER A 13 -8.20 4.56 -8.04
N LEU A 14 -7.74 5.46 -7.21
CA LEU A 14 -7.32 6.80 -7.61
C LEU A 14 -5.86 6.94 -7.21
N VAL A 15 -4.98 7.04 -8.20
CA VAL A 15 -3.55 7.02 -7.94
C VAL A 15 -3.00 8.43 -8.05
N THR A 16 -2.91 9.09 -6.92
CA THR A 16 -2.31 10.41 -6.80
C THR A 16 -1.40 10.39 -5.59
N ASP A 17 -0.48 11.34 -5.54
CA ASP A 17 0.41 11.44 -4.37
C ASP A 17 -0.39 11.63 -3.09
N GLU A 18 -1.47 12.41 -3.17
CA GLU A 18 -2.30 12.64 -1.99
C GLU A 18 -2.96 11.36 -1.48
N GLU A 19 -3.47 10.55 -2.40
CA GLU A 19 -4.11 9.29 -2.00
C GLU A 19 -3.09 8.30 -1.47
N ILE A 20 -1.92 8.25 -2.07
CA ILE A 20 -0.85 7.38 -1.60
C ILE A 20 -0.41 7.82 -0.21
N GLU A 21 -0.17 9.10 -0.04
CA GLU A 21 0.27 9.64 1.25
C GLU A 21 -0.75 9.37 2.34
N LYS A 22 -2.02 9.57 2.01
CA LYS A 22 -3.10 9.35 2.95
C LYS A 22 -3.14 7.89 3.40
N ALA A 23 -3.01 6.97 2.45
CA ALA A 23 -3.01 5.54 2.77
C ALA A 23 -1.81 5.18 3.62
N LEU A 24 -0.63 5.68 3.26
CA LEU A 24 0.57 5.38 4.03
C LEU A 24 0.45 5.88 5.46
N ASN A 25 -0.03 7.11 5.63
CA ASN A 25 -0.16 7.68 6.97
C ASN A 25 -1.23 6.97 7.79
N THR A 26 -2.33 6.61 7.17
CA THR A 26 -3.40 5.91 7.85
C THR A 26 -2.91 4.60 8.43
N TRP A 27 -2.27 3.79 7.59
CA TRP A 27 -1.89 2.44 8.02
C TRP A 27 -0.62 2.43 8.85
N ALA A 28 0.31 3.35 8.60
CA ALA A 28 1.47 3.50 9.47
C ALA A 28 1.02 3.91 10.87
N GLY A 29 -0.01 4.75 10.95
CA GLY A 29 -0.57 5.13 12.24
C GLY A 29 -1.18 3.97 13.00
N GLU A 30 -1.58 2.92 12.27
CA GLU A 30 -2.15 1.72 12.89
C GLU A 30 -1.06 0.71 13.26
N GLY A 31 0.19 1.03 13.00
CA GLY A 31 1.29 0.14 13.33
C GLY A 31 1.80 -0.70 12.18
N TRP A 32 1.29 -0.47 10.98
CA TRP A 32 1.75 -1.22 9.82
C TRP A 32 3.02 -0.59 9.25
N ILE A 33 3.86 -1.42 8.66
CA ILE A 33 5.13 -1.00 8.08
C ILE A 33 5.02 -1.13 6.57
N PHE A 34 5.37 -0.07 5.87
CA PHE A 34 5.34 -0.07 4.41
C PHE A 34 6.33 -1.11 3.88
N ASP A 35 5.85 -1.94 2.97
CA ASP A 35 6.67 -2.99 2.37
C ASP A 35 6.92 -2.76 0.90
N GLY A 36 5.97 -2.19 0.19
CA GLY A 36 6.15 -1.92 -1.23
C GLY A 36 4.87 -1.44 -1.87
N ILE A 37 4.99 -0.98 -3.10
CA ILE A 37 3.83 -0.50 -3.85
C ILE A 37 3.97 -1.02 -5.29
N HIS A 38 2.84 -1.42 -5.86
CA HIS A 38 2.78 -1.91 -7.22
C HIS A 38 1.73 -1.12 -7.98
N PHE A 39 2.12 -0.60 -9.14
CA PHE A 39 1.21 0.18 -9.97
C PHE A 39 0.72 -0.64 -11.14
N VAL A 40 -0.54 -0.44 -11.49
CA VAL A 40 -1.13 -1.08 -12.66
C VAL A 40 -1.35 0.02 -13.70
N VAL A 41 -0.79 -0.18 -14.89
CA VAL A 41 -0.88 0.78 -15.99
C VAL A 41 -1.53 0.08 -17.17
N ARG A 42 -2.57 0.70 -17.72
CA ARG A 42 -3.21 0.18 -18.90
C ARG A 42 -2.49 0.67 -20.14
N ASP A 43 -2.60 -0.10 -21.22
CA ASP A 43 -1.87 0.18 -22.46
C ASP A 43 -2.08 1.59 -22.98
N SER A 44 -3.29 2.07 -22.94
CA SER A 44 -3.61 3.37 -23.50
C SER A 44 -3.45 4.50 -22.51
N SER A 45 -3.04 4.19 -21.31
CA SER A 45 -2.94 5.18 -20.25
C SER A 45 -1.49 5.54 -20.00
N LYS A 46 -1.22 6.83 -19.80
CA LYS A 46 0.12 7.28 -19.46
C LYS A 46 0.34 7.33 -17.96
N ARG A 47 -0.70 7.10 -17.20
CA ARG A 47 -0.64 7.16 -15.74
C ARG A 47 -1.18 5.87 -15.17
N PRO A 48 -0.72 5.47 -14.01
CA PRO A 48 -1.28 4.30 -13.36
C PRO A 48 -2.77 4.48 -13.11
N THR A 49 -3.53 3.43 -13.34
CA THR A 49 -4.98 3.45 -13.11
C THR A 49 -5.32 2.87 -11.75
N MET A 50 -4.40 2.14 -11.15
CA MET A 50 -4.64 1.46 -9.90
C MET A 50 -3.31 1.23 -9.22
N ALA A 51 -3.32 1.15 -7.91
CA ALA A 51 -2.11 0.82 -7.15
C ALA A 51 -2.46 -0.11 -6.01
N PHE A 52 -1.52 -0.98 -5.68
CA PHE A 52 -1.64 -1.84 -4.51
C PHE A 52 -0.46 -1.55 -3.61
N ILE A 53 -0.77 -1.20 -2.37
CA ILE A 53 0.27 -0.90 -1.38
C ILE A 53 0.34 -2.06 -0.41
N PHE A 54 1.54 -2.55 -0.19
CA PHE A 54 1.76 -3.70 0.67
C PHE A 54 2.35 -3.25 1.99
N PHE A 55 1.79 -3.75 3.07
CA PHE A 55 2.28 -3.46 4.40
C PHE A 55 2.53 -4.77 5.13
N THR A 56 3.44 -4.74 6.08
CA THR A 56 3.65 -5.86 6.98
C THR A 56 3.46 -5.37 8.40
N SER A 57 3.14 -6.29 9.30
CA SER A 57 3.17 -5.94 10.71
C SER A 57 4.58 -6.21 11.20
N GLY A 58 5.17 -5.22 11.86
CA GLY A 58 6.52 -5.38 12.36
C GLY A 58 6.55 -6.07 13.69
N ALA A 59 5.40 -6.24 14.28
CA ALA A 59 5.35 -6.84 15.58
C ALA A 59 5.57 -8.32 15.46
N GLY A 60 6.58 -8.76 16.02
CA GLY A 60 6.77 -10.17 16.11
C GLY A 60 5.76 -10.76 17.06
#